data_7f585a62dd59bdf5ffa188591ef25196
#
_entry.id   7f585a62dd59bdf5ffa188591ef25196
#
_cell.length_a   1.000
_cell.length_b   1.000
_cell.length_c   1.000
_cell.angle_alpha   90.00
_cell.angle_beta   90.00
_cell.angle_gamma   90.00
#
_symmetry.space_group_name_H-M   'P 1'
#
loop_
_entity.id
_entity.type
_entity.pdbx_description
1 polymer ?
#
loop_
_entity_poly.entity_id
_entity_poly.type
_entity_poly.pdbx_seq_one_letter_code
_entity_poly.pdbx_strand_id
1 'polypeptide(L)'
;ENIKTGIKYLALFGMCFLGGRSLAAGQTVRVDGEKPCRLAILIDDFGYCGAGTEEMLALSIPFTAAVMPFSSCTAEDAERVRQAGKEIFIHMPMESLTGKREWVGEKGVFRDMDDAAIRECVEEAFSVLPDAAGMNNHMGSAIMEDARSLSAVMEVLKEKGVPFVDSMTTAKSLGKAVAAEKGVALLERDVFLDSTDSVAVVKEHLRKAGEVALEKGSAIAIGHVGPEGGKITAQAIKEVAPELERAGIAFVTVSELA
;
A
#
# COMPACT_ATOMS: atom_id res chain seq x y z
N GLU A 1 11.47 36.13 64.71
CA GLU A 1 10.48 36.76 63.82
C GLU A 1 10.83 36.38 62.38
N ASN A 2 9.87 35.69 61.79
CA ASN A 2 10.00 35.01 60.50
C ASN A 2 9.61 35.92 59.33
N ILE A 3 10.44 35.95 58.29
CA ILE A 3 9.97 36.39 56.97
C ILE A 3 10.21 35.28 56.01
N LYS A 4 9.14 34.65 55.55
CA LYS A 4 9.07 33.64 54.47
C LYS A 4 9.08 34.34 53.12
N THR A 5 10.13 34.15 52.34
CA THR A 5 10.14 34.58 50.92
C THR A 5 9.68 33.45 50.06
N GLY A 6 8.46 33.59 49.51
CA GLY A 6 7.91 32.63 48.54
C GLY A 6 8.41 32.88 47.13
N ILE A 7 9.08 31.91 46.57
CA ILE A 7 9.45 31.90 45.14
C ILE A 7 8.26 31.35 44.35
N LYS A 8 7.67 32.24 43.52
CA LYS A 8 6.64 31.83 42.54
C LYS A 8 7.33 31.26 41.31
N TYR A 9 7.15 29.97 41.07
CA TYR A 9 7.44 29.37 39.78
C TYR A 9 6.39 29.76 38.78
N LEU A 10 6.78 30.53 37.79
CA LEU A 10 5.97 30.82 36.60
C LEU A 10 6.14 29.68 35.60
N ALA A 11 5.20 28.76 35.54
CA ALA A 11 5.18 27.73 34.52
C ALA A 11 4.72 28.37 33.21
N LEU A 12 5.67 28.54 32.27
CA LEU A 12 5.36 28.88 30.89
C LEU A 12 4.77 27.63 30.22
N PHE A 13 3.47 27.55 30.10
CA PHE A 13 2.82 26.59 29.21
C PHE A 13 3.04 27.05 27.76
N GLY A 14 3.99 26.45 27.09
CA GLY A 14 4.10 26.52 25.63
C GLY A 14 2.94 25.74 25.03
N MET A 15 1.90 26.44 24.57
CA MET A 15 0.87 25.84 23.72
C MET A 15 1.49 25.57 22.34
N CYS A 16 1.92 24.32 22.10
CA CYS A 16 2.07 23.82 20.75
C CYS A 16 0.68 23.72 20.13
N PHE A 17 0.34 24.66 19.26
CA PHE A 17 -0.80 24.53 18.36
C PHE A 17 -0.46 23.45 17.32
N LEU A 18 -0.84 22.21 17.57
CA LEU A 18 -0.98 21.19 16.56
C LEU A 18 -2.29 21.51 15.82
N GLY A 19 -2.18 22.20 14.70
CA GLY A 19 -3.30 22.46 13.81
C GLY A 19 -3.74 21.16 13.13
N GLY A 20 -4.64 20.42 13.76
CA GLY A 20 -5.35 19.32 13.13
C GLY A 20 -6.21 19.87 11.99
N ARG A 21 -5.91 19.48 10.76
CA ARG A 21 -6.76 19.75 9.60
C ARG A 21 -7.87 18.70 9.57
N SER A 22 -9.10 19.10 9.89
CA SER A 22 -10.30 18.27 9.78
C SER A 22 -10.92 18.41 8.40
N LEU A 23 -11.41 17.32 7.82
CA LEU A 23 -12.22 17.31 6.59
C LEU A 23 -13.63 17.93 6.73
N ALA A 24 -13.91 18.63 7.80
CA ALA A 24 -15.18 19.37 7.98
C ALA A 24 -15.22 20.57 7.05
N ALA A 25 -16.32 20.71 6.31
CA ALA A 25 -16.59 21.69 5.26
C ALA A 25 -16.15 23.12 5.61
N GLY A 26 -14.93 23.46 5.27
CA GLY A 26 -14.36 24.79 5.30
C GLY A 26 -13.31 24.87 4.20
N GLN A 27 -13.39 25.88 3.34
CA GLN A 27 -12.41 26.13 2.29
C GLN A 27 -11.02 26.21 2.91
N THR A 28 -10.19 25.16 2.68
CA THR A 28 -8.77 25.24 2.98
C THR A 28 -8.12 26.14 1.94
N VAL A 29 -7.76 27.36 2.36
CA VAL A 29 -6.92 28.26 1.57
C VAL A 29 -5.56 27.59 1.47
N ARG A 30 -5.17 27.14 0.25
CA ARG A 30 -3.80 26.70 -0.01
C ARG A 30 -2.86 27.89 0.21
N VAL A 31 -1.85 27.69 1.04
CA VAL A 31 -0.70 28.57 1.09
C VAL A 31 0.15 28.22 -0.12
N ASP A 32 0.34 29.15 -1.04
CA ASP A 32 1.16 28.96 -2.24
C ASP A 32 2.57 28.52 -1.83
N GLY A 33 2.98 27.30 -2.25
CA GLY A 33 4.31 26.74 -2.02
C GLY A 33 4.36 25.42 -1.22
N GLU A 34 3.30 24.97 -0.59
CA GLU A 34 3.28 23.63 0.03
C GLU A 34 3.05 22.53 -1.02
N LYS A 35 3.92 21.50 -1.00
CA LYS A 35 3.72 20.31 -1.83
C LYS A 35 2.38 19.67 -1.46
N PRO A 36 1.57 19.20 -2.42
CA PRO A 36 0.32 18.52 -2.12
C PRO A 36 0.60 17.25 -1.31
N CYS A 37 -0.28 16.95 -0.35
CA CYS A 37 -0.26 15.64 0.31
C CYS A 37 -0.60 14.57 -0.71
N ARG A 38 0.10 13.42 -0.67
CA ARG A 38 0.03 12.38 -1.70
C ARG A 38 -0.67 11.14 -1.16
N LEU A 39 -1.60 10.59 -1.93
CA LEU A 39 -2.25 9.33 -1.62
C LEU A 39 -2.03 8.36 -2.78
N ALA A 40 -1.35 7.25 -2.52
CA ALA A 40 -1.26 6.14 -3.44
C ALA A 40 -2.32 5.10 -3.10
N ILE A 41 -3.05 4.63 -4.11
CA ILE A 41 -3.95 3.50 -4.01
C ILE A 41 -3.27 2.32 -4.71
N LEU A 42 -3.10 1.21 -3.98
CA LEU A 42 -2.61 -0.06 -4.49
C LEU A 42 -3.79 -1.02 -4.53
N ILE A 43 -4.07 -1.59 -5.69
CA ILE A 43 -5.19 -2.52 -5.88
C ILE A 43 -4.63 -3.90 -6.16
N ASP A 44 -4.87 -4.80 -5.23
CA ASP A 44 -4.39 -6.18 -5.22
C ASP A 44 -5.29 -7.12 -6.05
N ASP A 45 -4.81 -8.35 -6.28
CA ASP A 45 -5.50 -9.49 -6.88
C ASP A 45 -5.85 -9.37 -8.38
N PHE A 46 -5.24 -8.46 -9.13
CA PHE A 46 -5.25 -8.59 -10.59
C PHE A 46 -4.56 -9.90 -11.01
N GLY A 47 -5.00 -10.49 -12.11
CA GLY A 47 -4.45 -11.75 -12.64
C GLY A 47 -5.44 -12.91 -12.62
N TYR A 48 -6.66 -12.68 -12.14
CA TYR A 48 -7.75 -13.67 -12.13
C TYR A 48 -8.94 -13.28 -13.01
N CYS A 49 -8.86 -12.19 -13.77
CA CYS A 49 -10.00 -11.61 -14.50
C CYS A 49 -11.20 -11.39 -13.57
N GLY A 50 -10.92 -10.89 -12.36
CA GLY A 50 -11.86 -10.82 -11.25
C GLY A 50 -12.95 -9.76 -11.43
N ALA A 51 -14.01 -9.88 -10.64
CA ALA A 51 -15.09 -8.89 -10.62
C ALA A 51 -14.52 -7.50 -10.23
N GLY A 52 -14.96 -6.46 -10.93
CA GLY A 52 -14.53 -5.09 -10.68
C GLY A 52 -13.26 -4.67 -11.40
N THR A 53 -12.57 -5.56 -12.12
CA THR A 53 -11.39 -5.21 -12.93
C THR A 53 -11.70 -4.08 -13.93
N GLU A 54 -12.80 -4.17 -14.69
CA GLU A 54 -13.22 -3.13 -15.64
C GLU A 54 -13.51 -1.80 -14.96
N GLU A 55 -14.31 -1.86 -13.90
CA GLU A 55 -14.72 -0.68 -13.15
C GLU A 55 -13.51 0.02 -12.50
N MET A 56 -12.52 -0.77 -12.02
CA MET A 56 -11.29 -0.25 -11.44
C MET A 56 -10.42 0.41 -12.50
N LEU A 57 -10.21 -0.25 -13.65
CA LEU A 57 -9.39 0.29 -14.73
C LEU A 57 -9.99 1.56 -15.37
N ALA A 58 -11.31 1.73 -15.28
CA ALA A 58 -12.01 2.94 -15.76
C ALA A 58 -11.87 4.16 -14.81
N LEU A 59 -11.23 4.03 -13.65
CA LEU A 59 -11.00 5.16 -12.76
C LEU A 59 -10.05 6.19 -13.39
N SER A 60 -10.41 7.46 -13.28
CA SER A 60 -9.62 8.58 -13.84
C SER A 60 -8.36 8.92 -13.04
N ILE A 61 -8.32 8.55 -11.75
CA ILE A 61 -7.16 8.79 -10.91
C ILE A 61 -6.00 7.83 -11.23
N PRO A 62 -4.74 8.21 -11.04
CA PRO A 62 -3.64 7.26 -11.04
C PRO A 62 -3.79 6.28 -9.86
N PHE A 63 -3.47 5.03 -10.09
CA PHE A 63 -3.33 4.00 -9.06
C PHE A 63 -2.36 2.92 -9.53
N THR A 64 -1.90 2.08 -8.61
CA THR A 64 -1.01 0.96 -8.88
C THR A 64 -1.81 -0.34 -8.83
N ALA A 65 -1.75 -1.13 -9.89
CA ALA A 65 -2.35 -2.46 -9.96
C ALA A 65 -1.30 -3.52 -9.59
N ALA A 66 -1.54 -4.26 -8.51
CA ALA A 66 -0.70 -5.39 -8.12
C ALA A 66 -1.24 -6.66 -8.78
N VAL A 67 -0.43 -7.22 -9.68
CA VAL A 67 -0.81 -8.36 -10.53
C VAL A 67 -0.15 -9.62 -10.01
N MET A 68 -0.95 -10.66 -9.78
CA MET A 68 -0.50 -12.00 -9.43
C MET A 68 0.29 -12.60 -10.61
N PRO A 69 1.58 -12.97 -10.44
CA PRO A 69 2.42 -13.34 -11.58
C PRO A 69 2.15 -14.74 -12.15
N PHE A 70 1.51 -15.61 -11.36
CA PHE A 70 1.36 -17.04 -11.72
C PHE A 70 -0.11 -17.48 -11.82
N SER A 71 -1.00 -16.55 -12.09
CA SER A 71 -2.44 -16.80 -12.18
C SER A 71 -2.92 -17.00 -13.61
N SER A 72 -4.11 -17.54 -13.79
CA SER A 72 -4.64 -17.93 -15.09
C SER A 72 -4.86 -16.76 -16.06
N CYS A 73 -5.12 -15.56 -15.53
CA CYS A 73 -5.38 -14.34 -16.30
C CYS A 73 -4.25 -13.30 -16.18
N THR A 74 -3.07 -13.66 -15.66
CA THR A 74 -1.97 -12.71 -15.45
C THR A 74 -1.66 -11.87 -16.69
N ALA A 75 -1.48 -12.52 -17.84
CA ALA A 75 -1.12 -11.84 -19.08
C ALA A 75 -2.24 -10.91 -19.58
N GLU A 76 -3.50 -11.34 -19.48
CA GLU A 76 -4.65 -10.58 -19.91
C GLU A 76 -4.86 -9.34 -19.02
N ASP A 77 -4.88 -9.52 -17.70
CA ASP A 77 -5.07 -8.40 -16.79
C ASP A 77 -3.91 -7.41 -16.83
N ALA A 78 -2.65 -7.89 -16.93
CA ALA A 78 -1.50 -7.02 -17.10
C ALA A 78 -1.59 -6.16 -18.38
N GLU A 79 -2.02 -6.76 -19.50
CA GLU A 79 -2.21 -6.01 -20.74
C GLU A 79 -3.32 -4.95 -20.61
N ARG A 80 -4.43 -5.29 -19.94
CA ARG A 80 -5.52 -4.33 -19.67
C ARG A 80 -5.08 -3.18 -18.76
N VAL A 81 -4.25 -3.48 -17.74
CA VAL A 81 -3.64 -2.46 -16.86
C VAL A 81 -2.77 -1.50 -17.68
N ARG A 82 -1.91 -2.03 -18.57
CA ARG A 82 -1.08 -1.20 -19.49
C ARG A 82 -1.92 -0.31 -20.39
N GLN A 83 -2.95 -0.88 -21.02
CA GLN A 83 -3.86 -0.15 -21.90
C GLN A 83 -4.62 0.96 -21.16
N ALA A 84 -4.93 0.76 -19.88
CA ALA A 84 -5.52 1.78 -19.02
C ALA A 84 -4.51 2.82 -18.51
N GLY A 85 -3.23 2.68 -18.83
CA GLY A 85 -2.16 3.59 -18.40
C GLY A 85 -1.91 3.56 -16.88
N LYS A 86 -2.16 2.42 -16.23
CA LYS A 86 -1.92 2.24 -14.78
C LYS A 86 -0.56 1.60 -14.54
N GLU A 87 0.02 1.88 -13.38
CA GLU A 87 1.27 1.27 -12.93
C GLU A 87 1.04 -0.20 -12.55
N ILE A 88 2.01 -1.06 -12.87
CA ILE A 88 2.01 -2.47 -12.48
C ILE A 88 3.00 -2.69 -11.33
N PHE A 89 2.54 -3.38 -10.28
CA PHE A 89 3.35 -4.05 -9.27
C PHE A 89 3.15 -5.56 -9.37
N ILE A 90 4.14 -6.33 -8.91
CA ILE A 90 3.98 -7.77 -8.70
C ILE A 90 3.31 -8.00 -7.36
N HIS A 91 2.12 -8.64 -7.37
CA HIS A 91 1.47 -9.14 -6.16
C HIS A 91 1.98 -10.55 -5.87
N MET A 92 3.08 -10.63 -5.10
CA MET A 92 3.85 -11.87 -4.96
C MET A 92 3.20 -12.83 -3.96
N PRO A 93 2.79 -14.04 -4.39
CA PRO A 93 2.27 -15.06 -3.49
C PRO A 93 3.32 -15.48 -2.47
N MET A 94 2.98 -15.40 -1.17
CA MET A 94 3.89 -15.72 -0.07
C MET A 94 3.19 -16.51 1.02
N GLU A 95 3.91 -17.43 1.66
CA GLU A 95 3.38 -18.26 2.75
C GLU A 95 2.80 -17.43 3.90
N SER A 96 1.63 -17.83 4.37
CA SER A 96 0.95 -17.25 5.52
C SER A 96 1.09 -18.14 6.77
N LEU A 97 1.09 -17.51 7.94
CA LEU A 97 1.03 -18.21 9.25
C LEU A 97 -0.28 -18.98 9.44
N THR A 98 -1.34 -18.51 8.81
CA THR A 98 -2.69 -19.08 8.89
C THR A 98 -3.23 -19.33 7.51
N GLY A 99 -4.12 -20.28 7.39
CA GLY A 99 -4.68 -20.65 6.10
C GLY A 99 -3.98 -21.84 5.45
N LYS A 100 -4.48 -22.26 4.31
CA LYS A 100 -3.96 -23.40 3.58
C LYS A 100 -2.94 -22.94 2.54
N ARG A 101 -1.94 -23.79 2.27
CA ARG A 101 -0.94 -23.54 1.24
C ARG A 101 -1.57 -23.26 -0.14
N GLU A 102 -2.68 -23.95 -0.45
CA GLU A 102 -3.39 -23.78 -1.71
C GLU A 102 -3.98 -22.36 -1.90
N TRP A 103 -4.19 -21.62 -0.81
CA TRP A 103 -4.68 -20.25 -0.88
C TRP A 103 -3.61 -19.24 -1.30
N VAL A 104 -2.34 -19.58 -1.12
CA VAL A 104 -1.21 -18.79 -1.62
C VAL A 104 -1.15 -18.85 -3.15
N GLY A 105 -1.63 -19.93 -3.75
CA GLY A 105 -1.55 -20.21 -5.16
C GLY A 105 -0.67 -21.42 -5.46
N GLU A 106 -0.61 -21.82 -6.73
CA GLU A 106 0.19 -22.98 -7.16
C GLU A 106 1.69 -22.73 -7.02
N LYS A 107 2.10 -21.46 -7.13
CA LYS A 107 3.50 -21.02 -7.08
C LYS A 107 3.63 -19.76 -6.23
N GLY A 108 4.67 -19.71 -5.40
CA GLY A 108 4.94 -18.60 -4.51
C GLY A 108 6.18 -18.82 -3.65
N VAL A 109 6.45 -17.94 -2.72
CA VAL A 109 7.57 -18.01 -1.77
C VAL A 109 7.12 -18.73 -0.50
N PHE A 110 7.84 -19.81 -0.15
CA PHE A 110 7.57 -20.62 1.05
C PHE A 110 8.83 -20.78 1.88
N ARG A 111 8.70 -20.88 3.20
CA ARG A 111 9.83 -21.01 4.14
C ARG A 111 10.61 -22.32 4.01
N ASP A 112 10.02 -23.35 3.41
CA ASP A 112 10.68 -24.63 3.12
C ASP A 112 11.57 -24.59 1.86
N MET A 113 11.54 -23.49 1.10
CA MET A 113 12.44 -23.25 -0.03
C MET A 113 13.81 -22.77 0.47
N ASP A 114 14.87 -23.15 -0.24
CA ASP A 114 16.18 -22.53 -0.05
C ASP A 114 16.25 -21.13 -0.72
N ASP A 115 17.31 -20.39 -0.44
CA ASP A 115 17.45 -19.02 -0.93
C ASP A 115 17.52 -18.95 -2.46
N ALA A 116 18.14 -19.94 -3.10
CA ALA A 116 18.23 -19.99 -4.56
C ALA A 116 16.85 -20.19 -5.21
N ALA A 117 16.03 -21.10 -4.65
CA ALA A 117 14.68 -21.35 -5.12
C ALA A 117 13.74 -20.14 -4.90
N ILE A 118 13.90 -19.43 -3.78
CA ILE A 118 13.15 -18.17 -3.53
C ILE A 118 13.54 -17.13 -4.59
N ARG A 119 14.83 -16.90 -4.81
CA ARG A 119 15.31 -15.95 -5.81
C ARG A 119 14.80 -16.28 -7.20
N GLU A 120 14.90 -17.56 -7.63
CA GLU A 120 14.40 -18.02 -8.92
C GLU A 120 12.89 -17.74 -9.07
N CYS A 121 12.10 -18.01 -8.03
CA CYS A 121 10.66 -17.73 -8.03
C CYS A 121 10.36 -16.24 -8.22
N VAL A 122 11.08 -15.35 -7.53
CA VAL A 122 10.93 -13.90 -7.64
C VAL A 122 11.41 -13.40 -9.01
N GLU A 123 12.54 -13.89 -9.52
CA GLU A 123 13.05 -13.54 -10.86
C GLU A 123 12.10 -13.96 -11.97
N GLU A 124 11.46 -15.13 -11.83
CA GLU A 124 10.43 -15.58 -12.76
C GLU A 124 9.21 -14.65 -12.75
N ALA A 125 8.78 -14.18 -11.57
CA ALA A 125 7.69 -13.21 -11.50
C ALA A 125 8.01 -11.91 -12.28
N PHE A 126 9.25 -11.42 -12.19
CA PHE A 126 9.73 -10.30 -13.03
C PHE A 126 9.87 -10.66 -14.51
N SER A 127 10.12 -11.93 -14.84
CA SER A 127 10.14 -12.36 -16.25
C SER A 127 8.75 -12.36 -16.87
N VAL A 128 7.73 -12.67 -16.06
CA VAL A 128 6.31 -12.62 -16.47
C VAL A 128 5.80 -11.17 -16.54
N LEU A 129 6.21 -10.31 -15.63
CA LEU A 129 5.80 -8.90 -15.52
C LEU A 129 7.04 -7.98 -15.59
N PRO A 130 7.68 -7.86 -16.75
CA PRO A 130 9.00 -7.21 -16.89
C PRO A 130 8.97 -5.68 -16.67
N ASP A 131 7.81 -5.09 -16.75
CA ASP A 131 7.57 -3.65 -16.53
C ASP A 131 7.03 -3.33 -15.13
N ALA A 132 7.05 -4.30 -14.21
CA ALA A 132 6.63 -4.06 -12.83
C ALA A 132 7.54 -3.05 -12.13
N ALA A 133 6.96 -1.98 -11.61
CA ALA A 133 7.65 -0.91 -10.93
C ALA A 133 7.94 -1.20 -9.44
N GLY A 134 7.49 -2.33 -8.92
CA GLY A 134 7.68 -2.76 -7.55
C GLY A 134 6.98 -4.08 -7.24
N MET A 135 6.95 -4.42 -5.97
CA MET A 135 6.34 -5.66 -5.47
C MET A 135 5.65 -5.41 -4.14
N ASN A 136 4.55 -6.12 -3.90
CA ASN A 136 3.97 -6.29 -2.56
C ASN A 136 3.63 -7.76 -2.29
N ASN A 137 3.37 -8.10 -1.04
CA ASN A 137 3.05 -9.47 -0.67
C ASN A 137 1.54 -9.76 -0.75
N HIS A 138 1.18 -10.82 -1.51
CA HIS A 138 -0.10 -11.51 -1.36
C HIS A 138 -0.01 -12.46 -0.17
N MET A 139 -0.93 -12.32 0.81
CA MET A 139 -0.82 -13.01 2.10
C MET A 139 0.55 -12.73 2.77
N GLY A 140 1.38 -13.72 2.97
CA GLY A 140 2.81 -13.56 3.28
C GLY A 140 3.14 -13.35 4.76
N SER A 141 2.20 -13.49 5.70
CA SER A 141 2.49 -13.23 7.12
C SER A 141 3.64 -14.10 7.68
N ALA A 142 3.84 -15.32 7.16
CA ALA A 142 4.94 -16.18 7.57
C ALA A 142 6.29 -15.74 6.98
N ILE A 143 6.31 -15.29 5.73
CA ILE A 143 7.53 -14.78 5.07
C ILE A 143 7.94 -13.45 5.67
N MET A 144 6.98 -12.57 5.97
CA MET A 144 7.28 -11.27 6.59
C MET A 144 7.84 -11.39 8.02
N GLU A 145 7.66 -12.54 8.69
CA GLU A 145 8.28 -12.85 9.99
C GLU A 145 9.56 -13.71 9.87
N ASP A 146 9.98 -14.11 8.66
CA ASP A 146 11.18 -14.92 8.40
C ASP A 146 12.28 -14.10 7.72
N ALA A 147 13.29 -13.69 8.48
CA ALA A 147 14.35 -12.82 8.00
C ALA A 147 15.14 -13.43 6.82
N ARG A 148 15.36 -14.75 6.80
CA ARG A 148 16.09 -15.45 5.74
C ARG A 148 15.33 -15.38 4.42
N SER A 149 14.08 -15.86 4.42
CA SER A 149 13.26 -15.89 3.21
C SER A 149 13.02 -14.47 2.66
N LEU A 150 12.72 -13.52 3.56
CA LEU A 150 12.52 -12.13 3.17
C LEU A 150 13.80 -11.48 2.62
N SER A 151 14.99 -11.84 3.17
CA SER A 151 16.26 -11.38 2.63
C SER A 151 16.48 -11.84 1.19
N ALA A 152 16.18 -13.09 0.87
CA ALA A 152 16.31 -13.62 -0.48
C ALA A 152 15.38 -12.90 -1.49
N VAL A 153 14.15 -12.54 -1.06
CA VAL A 153 13.23 -11.70 -1.85
C VAL A 153 13.83 -10.31 -2.07
N MET A 154 14.28 -9.64 -0.98
CA MET A 154 14.80 -8.27 -1.05
C MET A 154 16.09 -8.16 -1.90
N GLU A 155 16.90 -9.21 -1.96
CA GLU A 155 18.10 -9.23 -2.83
C GLU A 155 17.72 -9.09 -4.30
N VAL A 156 16.70 -9.80 -4.77
CA VAL A 156 16.22 -9.65 -6.15
C VAL A 156 15.65 -8.24 -6.38
N LEU A 157 14.88 -7.71 -5.45
CA LEU A 157 14.33 -6.35 -5.57
C LEU A 157 15.42 -5.29 -5.65
N LYS A 158 16.49 -5.44 -4.86
CA LYS A 158 17.67 -4.57 -4.95
C LYS A 158 18.31 -4.62 -6.32
N GLU A 159 18.51 -5.82 -6.89
CA GLU A 159 19.09 -6.00 -8.21
C GLU A 159 18.20 -5.39 -9.31
N LYS A 160 16.89 -5.45 -9.15
CA LYS A 160 15.91 -4.81 -10.05
C LYS A 160 15.80 -3.30 -9.83
N GLY A 161 16.25 -2.78 -8.68
CA GLY A 161 16.14 -1.36 -8.33
C GLY A 161 14.72 -0.89 -8.06
N VAL A 162 13.86 -1.75 -7.53
CA VAL A 162 12.43 -1.47 -7.30
C VAL A 162 12.06 -1.55 -5.82
N PRO A 163 11.04 -0.81 -5.35
CA PRO A 163 10.57 -0.82 -3.98
C PRO A 163 9.75 -2.08 -3.64
N PHE A 164 9.65 -2.33 -2.34
CA PHE A 164 8.69 -3.27 -1.75
C PHE A 164 7.63 -2.54 -0.94
N VAL A 165 6.37 -2.95 -1.07
CA VAL A 165 5.28 -2.52 -0.19
C VAL A 165 4.92 -3.67 0.75
N ASP A 166 5.09 -3.46 2.05
CA ASP A 166 4.57 -4.37 3.06
C ASP A 166 3.05 -4.17 3.18
N SER A 167 2.30 -5.20 2.79
CA SER A 167 0.83 -5.20 2.89
C SER A 167 0.34 -5.30 4.35
N MET A 168 1.26 -5.34 5.33
CA MET A 168 0.98 -5.36 6.77
C MET A 168 0.04 -6.49 7.19
N THR A 169 0.33 -7.70 6.71
CA THR A 169 -0.43 -8.92 7.01
C THR A 169 -0.09 -9.52 8.38
N THR A 170 0.94 -9.00 9.04
CA THR A 170 1.32 -9.30 10.42
C THR A 170 1.87 -8.06 11.13
N ALA A 171 1.58 -7.95 12.42
CA ALA A 171 2.16 -6.90 13.27
C ALA A 171 3.65 -7.15 13.64
N LYS A 172 4.18 -8.33 13.33
CA LYS A 172 5.56 -8.74 13.63
C LYS A 172 6.47 -8.72 12.39
N SER A 173 6.08 -7.95 11.38
CA SER A 173 6.86 -7.84 10.15
C SER A 173 8.30 -7.42 10.42
N LEU A 174 9.24 -8.12 9.79
CA LEU A 174 10.66 -7.78 9.72
C LEU A 174 10.99 -6.92 8.51
N GLY A 175 9.98 -6.51 7.73
CA GLY A 175 10.13 -5.75 6.49
C GLY A 175 11.08 -4.58 6.61
N LYS A 176 10.87 -3.69 7.59
CA LYS A 176 11.74 -2.53 7.83
C LYS A 176 13.20 -2.89 8.09
N ALA A 177 13.43 -3.88 8.95
CA ALA A 177 14.79 -4.26 9.34
C ALA A 177 15.53 -4.87 8.15
N VAL A 178 14.89 -5.82 7.44
CA VAL A 178 15.52 -6.52 6.30
C VAL A 178 15.70 -5.59 5.11
N ALA A 179 14.71 -4.76 4.78
CA ALA A 179 14.84 -3.80 3.69
C ALA A 179 15.96 -2.78 3.93
N ALA A 180 16.09 -2.27 5.16
CA ALA A 180 17.18 -1.37 5.55
C ALA A 180 18.54 -2.05 5.43
N GLU A 181 18.68 -3.31 5.87
CA GLU A 181 19.91 -4.09 5.75
C GLU A 181 20.29 -4.31 4.28
N LYS A 182 19.32 -4.62 3.42
CA LYS A 182 19.54 -4.89 1.99
C LYS A 182 19.63 -3.63 1.13
N GLY A 183 19.21 -2.47 1.65
CA GLY A 183 19.19 -1.21 0.92
C GLY A 183 18.07 -1.17 -0.14
N VAL A 184 16.91 -1.74 0.18
CA VAL A 184 15.68 -1.68 -0.63
C VAL A 184 14.75 -0.62 -0.06
N ALA A 185 14.14 0.18 -0.92
CA ALA A 185 13.09 1.10 -0.50
C ALA A 185 11.86 0.30 -0.03
N LEU A 186 11.44 0.53 1.21
CA LEU A 186 10.25 -0.11 1.78
C LEU A 186 9.20 0.94 2.09
N LEU A 187 7.99 0.65 1.67
CA LEU A 187 6.77 1.37 2.00
C LEU A 187 5.84 0.42 2.76
N GLU A 188 4.92 0.98 3.53
CA GLU A 188 3.95 0.19 4.31
C GLU A 188 2.54 0.66 4.01
N ARG A 189 1.58 -0.27 4.02
CA ARG A 189 0.16 0.06 3.97
C ARG A 189 -0.27 0.83 5.21
N ASP A 190 -0.87 1.99 5.02
CA ASP A 190 -1.49 2.76 6.10
C ASP A 190 -2.95 2.33 6.35
N VAL A 191 -3.73 2.10 5.28
CA VAL A 191 -5.16 1.78 5.39
C VAL A 191 -5.54 0.62 4.48
N PHE A 192 -6.34 -0.31 5.02
CA PHE A 192 -7.00 -1.38 4.28
C PHE A 192 -8.42 -0.94 3.91
N LEU A 193 -8.77 -0.91 2.62
CA LEU A 193 -10.00 -0.26 2.16
C LEU A 193 -11.23 -1.13 2.33
N ASP A 194 -11.17 -2.39 1.91
CA ASP A 194 -12.31 -3.26 1.61
C ASP A 194 -12.38 -4.51 2.49
N SER A 195 -12.23 -4.33 3.78
CA SER A 195 -12.41 -5.40 4.76
C SER A 195 -13.87 -5.92 4.91
N THR A 196 -14.82 -5.29 4.20
CA THR A 196 -16.25 -5.64 4.22
C THR A 196 -16.91 -5.35 2.86
N ASP A 197 -18.02 -6.01 2.57
CA ASP A 197 -18.82 -5.83 1.34
C ASP A 197 -19.71 -4.57 1.37
N SER A 198 -19.20 -3.44 1.89
CA SER A 198 -19.96 -2.22 2.05
C SER A 198 -19.29 -1.02 1.41
N VAL A 199 -19.89 -0.45 0.37
CA VAL A 199 -19.46 0.80 -0.26
C VAL A 199 -19.29 1.91 0.78
N ALA A 200 -20.20 2.00 1.76
CA ALA A 200 -20.15 3.03 2.80
C ALA A 200 -18.90 2.89 3.67
N VAL A 201 -18.53 1.66 4.06
CA VAL A 201 -17.32 1.39 4.85
C VAL A 201 -16.06 1.66 4.04
N VAL A 202 -16.01 1.22 2.78
CA VAL A 202 -14.85 1.52 1.91
C VAL A 202 -14.66 3.03 1.73
N LYS A 203 -15.75 3.79 1.57
CA LYS A 203 -15.70 5.27 1.50
C LYS A 203 -15.15 5.89 2.78
N GLU A 204 -15.52 5.36 3.95
CA GLU A 204 -14.99 5.81 5.24
C GLU A 204 -13.50 5.52 5.35
N HIS A 205 -13.06 4.30 4.98
CA HIS A 205 -11.64 3.93 4.99
C HIS A 205 -10.84 4.79 4.00
N LEU A 206 -11.39 5.12 2.84
CA LEU A 206 -10.71 5.98 1.87
C LEU A 206 -10.55 7.42 2.39
N ARG A 207 -11.58 7.96 3.09
CA ARG A 207 -11.43 9.25 3.78
C ARG A 207 -10.38 9.19 4.87
N LYS A 208 -10.33 8.09 5.62
CA LYS A 208 -9.28 7.86 6.62
C LYS A 208 -7.88 7.85 6.01
N ALA A 209 -7.72 7.22 4.83
CA ALA A 209 -6.45 7.28 4.10
C ALA A 209 -6.08 8.73 3.71
N GLY A 210 -7.07 9.52 3.30
CA GLY A 210 -6.89 10.95 3.05
C GLY A 210 -6.45 11.73 4.29
N GLU A 211 -7.04 11.47 5.45
CA GLU A 211 -6.62 12.08 6.72
C GLU A 211 -5.17 11.74 7.05
N VAL A 212 -4.78 10.45 6.91
CA VAL A 212 -3.40 10.02 7.13
C VAL A 212 -2.44 10.72 6.16
N ALA A 213 -2.82 10.86 4.89
CA ALA A 213 -2.02 11.61 3.91
C ALA A 213 -1.85 13.08 4.30
N LEU A 214 -2.89 13.73 4.83
CA LEU A 214 -2.83 15.11 5.31
C LEU A 214 -1.94 15.26 6.55
N GLU A 215 -1.93 14.27 7.44
CA GLU A 215 -1.12 14.27 8.65
C GLU A 215 0.36 13.99 8.38
N LYS A 216 0.66 12.99 7.52
CA LYS A 216 2.03 12.49 7.27
C LYS A 216 2.69 13.07 6.02
N GLY A 217 1.92 13.76 5.16
CA GLY A 217 2.36 14.19 3.83
C GLY A 217 2.15 13.15 2.73
N SER A 218 2.05 11.87 3.08
CA SER A 218 1.68 10.80 2.16
C SER A 218 1.03 9.61 2.89
N ALA A 219 0.27 8.80 2.15
CA ALA A 219 -0.27 7.54 2.63
C ALA A 219 -0.42 6.52 1.49
N ILE A 220 -0.47 5.23 1.87
CA ILE A 220 -0.81 4.10 0.99
C ILE A 220 -2.07 3.42 1.48
N ALA A 221 -3.06 3.32 0.61
CA ALA A 221 -4.26 2.55 0.85
C ALA A 221 -4.30 1.33 -0.07
N ILE A 222 -4.60 0.15 0.48
CA ILE A 222 -4.75 -1.09 -0.28
C ILE A 222 -6.21 -1.51 -0.36
N GLY A 223 -6.69 -1.80 -1.57
CA GLY A 223 -7.95 -2.43 -1.87
C GLY A 223 -7.75 -3.55 -2.89
N HIS A 224 -8.82 -4.23 -3.32
CA HIS A 224 -8.74 -5.42 -4.14
C HIS A 224 -9.71 -5.37 -5.33
N VAL A 225 -9.40 -6.13 -6.38
CA VAL A 225 -10.38 -6.63 -7.35
C VAL A 225 -10.76 -8.06 -6.99
N GLY A 226 -11.80 -8.59 -7.63
CA GLY A 226 -12.28 -9.93 -7.34
C GLY A 226 -13.25 -10.01 -6.16
N PRO A 227 -13.27 -11.13 -5.41
CA PRO A 227 -14.31 -11.39 -4.40
C PRO A 227 -14.21 -10.50 -3.15
N GLU A 228 -13.03 -9.95 -2.84
CA GLU A 228 -12.81 -9.19 -1.60
C GLU A 228 -13.21 -7.71 -1.71
N GLY A 229 -13.18 -7.12 -2.91
CA GLY A 229 -13.50 -5.69 -3.09
C GLY A 229 -14.25 -5.43 -4.39
N GLY A 230 -13.55 -5.59 -5.50
CA GLY A 230 -14.12 -5.52 -6.84
C GLY A 230 -14.85 -4.23 -7.12
N LYS A 231 -16.12 -4.36 -7.54
CA LYS A 231 -16.99 -3.23 -7.91
C LYS A 231 -17.27 -2.27 -6.78
N ILE A 232 -17.34 -2.76 -5.55
CA ILE A 232 -17.61 -1.97 -4.34
C ILE A 232 -16.48 -0.99 -4.12
N THR A 233 -15.23 -1.46 -4.19
CA THR A 233 -14.03 -0.64 -4.00
C THR A 233 -13.91 0.39 -5.13
N ALA A 234 -14.10 -0.02 -6.39
CA ALA A 234 -14.07 0.90 -7.52
C ALA A 234 -15.14 2.00 -7.41
N GLN A 235 -16.37 1.64 -7.01
CA GLN A 235 -17.45 2.60 -6.79
C GLN A 235 -17.08 3.60 -5.68
N ALA A 236 -16.61 3.11 -4.54
CA ALA A 236 -16.22 3.96 -3.42
C ALA A 236 -15.12 4.95 -3.80
N ILE A 237 -14.08 4.49 -4.51
CA ILE A 237 -12.99 5.35 -4.99
C ILE A 237 -13.53 6.41 -5.95
N LYS A 238 -14.35 6.02 -6.94
CA LYS A 238 -14.95 6.95 -7.91
C LYS A 238 -15.75 8.07 -7.23
N GLU A 239 -16.48 7.74 -6.15
CA GLU A 239 -17.32 8.70 -5.46
C GLU A 239 -16.54 9.61 -4.50
N VAL A 240 -15.46 9.13 -3.87
CA VAL A 240 -14.72 9.88 -2.85
C VAL A 240 -13.50 10.62 -3.41
N ALA A 241 -12.89 10.13 -4.50
CA ALA A 241 -11.68 10.74 -5.05
C ALA A 241 -11.84 12.25 -5.32
N PRO A 242 -12.94 12.76 -5.92
CA PRO A 242 -13.11 14.20 -6.12
C PRO A 242 -13.22 15.01 -4.82
N GLU A 243 -13.67 14.38 -3.72
CA GLU A 243 -13.71 15.00 -2.39
C GLU A 243 -12.29 15.21 -1.86
N LEU A 244 -11.44 14.16 -1.96
CA LEU A 244 -10.06 14.19 -1.49
C LEU A 244 -9.18 15.14 -2.32
N GLU A 245 -9.37 15.19 -3.63
CA GLU A 245 -8.69 16.16 -4.51
C GLU A 245 -9.01 17.60 -4.10
N ARG A 246 -10.28 17.91 -3.82
CA ARG A 246 -10.68 19.23 -3.31
C ARG A 246 -10.10 19.55 -1.93
N ALA A 247 -9.85 18.53 -1.12
CA ALA A 247 -9.16 18.68 0.18
C ALA A 247 -7.63 18.90 0.03
N GLY A 248 -7.10 18.89 -1.20
CA GLY A 248 -5.69 19.14 -1.47
C GLY A 248 -4.82 17.89 -1.54
N ILE A 249 -5.41 16.72 -1.66
CA ILE A 249 -4.71 15.45 -1.84
C ILE A 249 -4.48 15.20 -3.33
N ALA A 250 -3.25 14.88 -3.70
CA ALA A 250 -2.91 14.40 -5.03
C ALA A 250 -2.85 12.88 -5.02
N PHE A 251 -3.62 12.23 -5.90
CA PHE A 251 -3.45 10.81 -6.15
C PHE A 251 -2.18 10.60 -6.98
N VAL A 252 -1.39 9.61 -6.59
CA VAL A 252 -0.11 9.25 -7.23
C VAL A 252 -0.01 7.73 -7.34
N THR A 253 0.95 7.24 -8.12
CA THR A 253 1.32 5.82 -8.10
C THR A 253 2.19 5.51 -6.89
N VAL A 254 2.32 4.23 -6.55
CA VAL A 254 3.15 3.81 -5.40
C VAL A 254 4.62 4.12 -5.63
N SER A 255 5.14 3.92 -6.86
CA SER A 255 6.54 4.21 -7.18
C SER A 255 6.91 5.68 -7.02
N GLU A 256 5.95 6.61 -7.14
CA GLU A 256 6.18 8.03 -6.89
C GLU A 256 6.37 8.38 -5.39
N LEU A 257 6.07 7.44 -4.47
CA LEU A 257 6.29 7.59 -3.03
C LEU A 257 7.62 7.00 -2.55
N ALA A 258 8.27 6.14 -3.35
CA ALA A 258 9.48 5.42 -3.01
C ALA A 258 10.76 6.29 -3.11
#